data_0e0a39412e8b4bf83874206da839e09b
#
_entry.id   0e0a39412e8b4bf83874206da839e09b
#
_cell.length_a   1.000
_cell.length_b   1.000
_cell.length_c   1.000
_cell.angle_alpha   90.00
_cell.angle_beta   90.00
_cell.angle_gamma   90.00
#
_symmetry.space_group_name_H-M   'P 1'
#
loop_
_entity.id
_entity.type
_entity.pdbx_description
1 polymer ?
#
loop_
_entity_poly.entity_id
_entity_poly.type
_entity_poly.pdbx_seq_one_letter_code
_entity_poly.pdbx_strand_id
1 'polypeptide(L)'
;MADIEKITHIGLVPAELINDLRQIIDSARSRVAATANYELTAMYWHIGNRINSDVLGNERAEYGKQIVSQVATRLQEEYGAKGFDEKSIRRMMQFAQLFSDFQIVAPLARKLSWSHFLIVMPMKINQESALRSISPNCPRRKFSFANCKNPLR
;
A
#
# COMPACT_ATOMS: atom_id res chain seq x y z
N MET A 1 32.47 -59.18 -19.89
CA MET A 1 32.97 -57.91 -19.38
C MET A 1 32.58 -56.78 -20.34
N ALA A 2 31.30 -56.54 -20.55
CA ALA A 2 30.84 -55.57 -21.52
C ALA A 2 29.51 -54.89 -21.11
N ASP A 3 29.18 -54.82 -19.82
CA ASP A 3 27.87 -54.27 -19.35
C ASP A 3 27.95 -53.25 -18.22
N ILE A 4 29.14 -52.66 -17.92
CA ILE A 4 29.28 -51.68 -16.86
C ILE A 4 29.38 -50.21 -17.40
N GLU A 5 29.50 -49.99 -18.70
CA GLU A 5 29.62 -48.64 -19.29
C GLU A 5 28.30 -47.96 -19.64
N LYS A 6 27.15 -48.57 -19.36
CA LYS A 6 25.85 -48.05 -19.79
C LYS A 6 25.06 -47.30 -18.70
N ILE A 7 25.63 -47.05 -17.54
CA ILE A 7 24.89 -46.41 -16.42
C ILE A 7 25.40 -44.99 -16.10
N THR A 8 26.31 -44.42 -16.90
CA THR A 8 26.90 -43.09 -16.62
C THR A 8 26.30 -41.93 -17.43
N HIS A 9 25.15 -42.12 -18.07
CA HIS A 9 24.39 -41.00 -18.67
C HIS A 9 23.06 -40.78 -17.94
N ILE A 10 23.06 -40.70 -16.61
CA ILE A 10 22.10 -39.88 -15.92
C ILE A 10 22.59 -38.46 -16.16
N GLY A 11 22.08 -37.84 -17.27
CA GLY A 11 22.56 -36.58 -17.76
C GLY A 11 22.58 -35.54 -16.66
N LEU A 12 23.77 -35.06 -16.29
CA LEU A 12 23.90 -33.82 -15.50
C LEU A 12 23.12 -32.76 -16.27
N VAL A 13 22.05 -32.28 -15.68
CA VAL A 13 21.29 -31.16 -16.24
C VAL A 13 22.24 -30.00 -16.41
N PRO A 14 22.38 -29.40 -17.60
CA PRO A 14 23.27 -28.29 -17.81
C PRO A 14 22.99 -27.15 -16.82
N ALA A 15 24.04 -26.67 -16.15
CA ALA A 15 23.90 -25.58 -15.17
C ALA A 15 23.28 -24.33 -15.79
N GLU A 16 23.57 -24.06 -17.06
CA GLU A 16 22.97 -22.96 -17.82
C GLU A 16 21.46 -23.11 -17.93
N LEU A 17 20.95 -24.28 -18.28
CA LEU A 17 19.51 -24.54 -18.34
C LEU A 17 18.83 -24.26 -16.98
N ILE A 18 19.45 -24.71 -15.89
CA ILE A 18 18.91 -24.47 -14.54
C ILE A 18 18.91 -22.96 -14.21
N ASN A 19 19.95 -22.22 -14.59
CA ASN A 19 19.99 -20.77 -14.39
C ASN A 19 18.93 -20.05 -15.21
N ASP A 20 18.73 -20.43 -16.47
CA ASP A 20 17.68 -19.85 -17.32
C ASP A 20 16.29 -20.11 -16.75
N LEU A 21 16.03 -21.33 -16.30
CA LEU A 21 14.75 -21.68 -15.65
C LEU A 21 14.52 -20.89 -14.37
N ARG A 22 15.56 -20.70 -13.55
CA ARG A 22 15.48 -19.85 -12.34
C ARG A 22 15.12 -18.41 -12.70
N GLN A 23 15.79 -17.83 -13.70
CA GLN A 23 15.49 -16.46 -14.13
C GLN A 23 14.05 -16.31 -14.62
N ILE A 24 13.54 -17.27 -15.40
CA ILE A 24 12.16 -17.28 -15.87
C ILE A 24 11.18 -17.32 -14.68
N ILE A 25 11.42 -18.23 -13.73
CA ILE A 25 10.56 -18.39 -12.55
C ILE A 25 10.59 -17.13 -11.66
N ASP A 26 11.78 -16.63 -11.36
CA ASP A 26 11.94 -15.47 -10.46
C ASP A 26 11.37 -14.21 -11.09
N SER A 27 11.53 -14.02 -12.39
CA SER A 27 10.93 -12.91 -13.13
C SER A 27 9.39 -12.99 -13.10
N ALA A 28 8.83 -14.18 -13.30
CA ALA A 28 7.39 -14.37 -13.24
C ALA A 28 6.84 -14.11 -11.82
N ARG A 29 7.48 -14.65 -10.80
CA ARG A 29 7.09 -14.43 -9.38
C ARG A 29 7.17 -12.96 -8.99
N SER A 30 8.22 -12.27 -9.41
CA SER A 30 8.39 -10.84 -9.13
C SER A 30 7.28 -10.01 -9.77
N ARG A 31 6.90 -10.30 -11.02
CA ARG A 31 5.78 -9.61 -11.68
C ARG A 31 4.45 -9.84 -10.98
N VAL A 32 4.17 -11.09 -10.58
CA VAL A 32 2.94 -11.41 -9.84
C VAL A 32 2.89 -10.67 -8.51
N ALA A 33 3.99 -10.68 -7.74
CA ALA A 33 4.09 -9.97 -6.47
C ALA A 33 3.90 -8.46 -6.64
N ALA A 34 4.51 -7.85 -7.65
CA ALA A 34 4.36 -6.43 -7.95
C ALA A 34 2.91 -6.07 -8.31
N THR A 35 2.24 -6.89 -9.10
CA THR A 35 0.83 -6.70 -9.47
C THR A 35 -0.07 -6.84 -8.25
N ALA A 36 0.12 -7.87 -7.44
CA ALA A 36 -0.66 -8.08 -6.22
C ALA A 36 -0.50 -6.92 -5.22
N ASN A 37 0.71 -6.43 -5.01
CA ASN A 37 0.97 -5.28 -4.14
C ASN A 37 0.26 -4.02 -4.65
N TYR A 38 0.31 -3.78 -5.97
CA TYR A 38 -0.36 -2.64 -6.58
C TYR A 38 -1.87 -2.70 -6.39
N GLU A 39 -2.50 -3.82 -6.75
CA GLU A 39 -3.96 -3.99 -6.68
C GLU A 39 -4.48 -3.88 -5.24
N LEU A 40 -3.79 -4.52 -4.28
CA LEU A 40 -4.16 -4.41 -2.87
C LEU A 40 -4.03 -2.98 -2.34
N THR A 41 -2.95 -2.29 -2.67
CA THR A 41 -2.73 -0.92 -2.22
C THR A 41 -3.73 0.04 -2.86
N ALA A 42 -4.04 -0.14 -4.15
CA ALA A 42 -5.06 0.61 -4.87
C ALA A 42 -6.44 0.41 -4.24
N MET A 43 -6.82 -0.83 -3.97
CA MET A 43 -8.08 -1.18 -3.30
C MET A 43 -8.20 -0.47 -1.95
N TYR A 44 -7.17 -0.54 -1.10
CA TYR A 44 -7.18 0.10 0.22
C TYR A 44 -7.28 1.63 0.11
N TRP A 45 -6.59 2.23 -0.85
CA TRP A 45 -6.69 3.66 -1.10
C TRP A 45 -8.10 4.06 -1.54
N HIS A 46 -8.68 3.34 -2.50
CA HIS A 46 -10.03 3.62 -2.99
C HIS A 46 -11.10 3.45 -1.91
N ILE A 47 -11.01 2.40 -1.08
CA ILE A 47 -11.90 2.21 0.07
C ILE A 47 -11.78 3.39 1.04
N GLY A 48 -10.56 3.74 1.44
CA GLY A 48 -10.30 4.84 2.36
C GLY A 48 -10.79 6.18 1.81
N ASN A 49 -10.53 6.46 0.54
CA ASN A 49 -10.97 7.67 -0.13
C ASN A 49 -12.51 7.77 -0.24
N ARG A 50 -13.17 6.65 -0.55
CA ARG A 50 -14.64 6.60 -0.65
C ARG A 50 -15.30 6.86 0.71
N ILE A 51 -14.79 6.24 1.78
CA ILE A 51 -15.31 6.45 3.13
C ILE A 51 -15.05 7.90 3.59
N ASN A 52 -13.85 8.44 3.34
CA ASN A 52 -13.54 9.83 3.67
C ASN A 52 -14.48 10.82 2.97
N SER A 53 -14.83 10.58 1.72
CA SER A 53 -15.75 11.43 0.97
C SER A 53 -17.15 11.44 1.59
N ASP A 54 -17.60 10.30 2.11
CA ASP A 54 -18.90 10.18 2.78
C ASP A 54 -18.90 10.82 4.18
N VAL A 55 -17.85 10.58 4.95
CA VAL A 55 -17.68 11.13 6.31
C VAL A 55 -17.46 12.64 6.29
N LEU A 56 -16.72 13.19 5.31
CA LEU A 56 -16.47 14.63 5.18
C LEU A 56 -17.73 15.40 4.76
N GLY A 57 -18.69 14.74 4.09
CA GLY A 57 -20.00 15.32 3.76
C GLY A 57 -20.92 15.52 4.98
N ASN A 58 -20.58 14.91 6.13
CA ASN A 58 -21.33 15.00 7.38
C ASN A 58 -20.45 15.60 8.49
N GLU A 59 -20.80 16.79 8.95
CA GLU A 59 -20.01 17.58 9.92
C GLU A 59 -19.94 17.00 11.34
N ARG A 60 -20.57 15.86 11.64
CA ARG A 60 -20.63 15.26 12.98
C ARG A 60 -19.57 14.18 13.16
N ALA A 61 -18.60 14.42 14.06
CA ALA A 61 -17.54 13.45 14.40
C ALA A 61 -18.09 12.09 14.92
N GLU A 62 -19.24 12.10 15.57
CA GLU A 62 -19.95 10.91 16.08
C GLU A 62 -20.47 10.03 14.92
N TYR A 63 -20.99 10.66 13.86
CA TYR A 63 -21.43 10.00 12.64
C TYR A 63 -20.30 9.25 11.96
N GLY A 64 -19.12 9.85 11.89
CA GLY A 64 -17.94 9.21 11.30
C GLY A 64 -17.48 7.95 12.06
N LYS A 65 -17.61 7.92 13.38
CA LYS A 65 -17.30 6.73 14.19
C LYS A 65 -18.29 5.59 13.93
N GLN A 66 -19.58 5.90 13.89
CA GLN A 66 -20.64 4.92 13.63
C GLN A 66 -20.53 4.32 12.23
N ILE A 67 -20.26 5.13 11.21
CA ILE A 67 -20.07 4.65 9.84
C ILE A 67 -18.90 3.67 9.77
N VAL A 68 -17.75 3.99 10.35
CA VAL A 68 -16.58 3.11 10.31
C VAL A 68 -16.90 1.75 10.96
N SER A 69 -17.58 1.75 12.10
CA SER A 69 -17.99 0.51 12.77
C SER A 69 -18.97 -0.32 11.92
N GLN A 70 -19.98 0.32 11.35
CA GLN A 70 -20.98 -0.35 10.53
C GLN A 70 -20.37 -0.90 9.23
N VAL A 71 -19.51 -0.14 8.57
CA VAL A 71 -18.79 -0.58 7.36
C VAL A 71 -17.89 -1.76 7.67
N ALA A 72 -17.14 -1.70 8.79
CA ALA A 72 -16.29 -2.81 9.21
C ALA A 72 -17.10 -4.09 9.43
N THR A 73 -18.21 -4.01 10.18
CA THR A 73 -19.09 -5.16 10.41
C THR A 73 -19.60 -5.75 9.11
N ARG A 74 -20.15 -4.93 8.21
CA ARG A 74 -20.69 -5.38 6.93
C ARG A 74 -19.63 -6.03 6.03
N LEU A 75 -18.47 -5.42 5.91
CA LEU A 75 -17.38 -5.99 5.11
C LEU A 75 -16.82 -7.27 5.69
N GLN A 76 -16.80 -7.41 7.02
CA GLN A 76 -16.38 -8.65 7.66
C GLN A 76 -17.38 -9.78 7.45
N GLU A 77 -18.68 -9.48 7.45
CA GLU A 77 -19.74 -10.45 7.15
C GLU A 77 -19.65 -10.95 5.71
N GLU A 78 -19.36 -10.09 4.74
CA GLU A 78 -19.34 -10.42 3.32
C GLU A 78 -18.01 -11.03 2.86
N TYR A 79 -16.88 -10.51 3.32
CA TYR A 79 -15.54 -10.86 2.83
C TYR A 79 -14.64 -11.56 3.88
N GLY A 80 -15.13 -11.73 5.09
CA GLY A 80 -14.40 -12.34 6.20
C GLY A 80 -13.68 -11.33 7.09
N ALA A 81 -13.30 -11.80 8.28
CA ALA A 81 -12.78 -10.94 9.35
C ALA A 81 -11.38 -10.36 9.07
N LYS A 82 -10.59 -10.95 8.16
CA LYS A 82 -9.22 -10.50 7.91
C LYS A 82 -9.19 -9.27 7.01
N GLY A 83 -8.64 -8.18 7.55
CA GLY A 83 -8.32 -6.98 6.77
C GLY A 83 -9.42 -5.89 6.77
N PHE A 84 -10.62 -6.19 7.28
CA PHE A 84 -11.73 -5.24 7.31
C PHE A 84 -12.21 -4.89 8.73
N ASP A 85 -11.35 -5.06 9.73
CA ASP A 85 -11.61 -4.57 11.09
C ASP A 85 -11.58 -3.02 11.14
N GLU A 86 -12.19 -2.42 12.14
CA GLU A 86 -12.23 -0.96 12.29
C GLU A 86 -10.86 -0.29 12.23
N LYS A 87 -9.85 -0.93 12.81
CA LYS A 87 -8.47 -0.44 12.80
C LYS A 87 -7.90 -0.41 11.38
N SER A 88 -8.16 -1.43 10.59
CA SER A 88 -7.74 -1.51 9.19
C SER A 88 -8.47 -0.48 8.33
N ILE A 89 -9.80 -0.32 8.51
CA ILE A 89 -10.58 0.71 7.83
C ILE A 89 -10.05 2.11 8.15
N ARG A 90 -9.78 2.42 9.42
CA ARG A 90 -9.19 3.71 9.81
C ARG A 90 -7.82 3.96 9.18
N ARG A 91 -7.00 2.92 9.04
CA ARG A 91 -5.70 3.01 8.34
C ARG A 91 -5.85 3.28 6.85
N MET A 92 -6.84 2.66 6.19
CA MET A 92 -7.15 2.94 4.79
C MET A 92 -7.62 4.38 4.59
N MET A 93 -8.48 4.88 5.47
CA MET A 93 -8.94 6.27 5.48
C MET A 93 -7.77 7.24 5.67
N GLN A 94 -6.90 6.97 6.64
CA GLN A 94 -5.69 7.76 6.91
C GLN A 94 -4.73 7.75 5.74
N PHE A 95 -4.54 6.59 5.10
CA PHE A 95 -3.71 6.44 3.91
C PHE A 95 -4.20 7.33 2.76
N ALA A 96 -5.49 7.31 2.47
CA ALA A 96 -6.09 8.16 1.44
C ALA A 96 -6.05 9.65 1.78
N GLN A 97 -6.09 10.03 3.07
CA GLN A 97 -5.92 11.42 3.51
C GLN A 97 -4.48 11.92 3.34
N LEU A 98 -3.51 11.08 3.69
CA LEU A 98 -2.08 11.44 3.57
C LEU A 98 -1.59 11.47 2.13
N PHE A 99 -2.15 10.63 1.29
CA PHE A 99 -1.84 10.53 -0.13
C PHE A 99 -3.11 10.84 -0.93
N SER A 100 -3.46 12.11 -1.00
CA SER A 100 -4.69 12.59 -1.66
C SER A 100 -4.72 12.32 -3.17
N ASP A 101 -3.57 12.12 -3.79
CA ASP A 101 -3.43 11.76 -5.20
C ASP A 101 -2.86 10.34 -5.33
N PHE A 102 -3.66 9.43 -5.86
CA PHE A 102 -3.25 8.05 -6.09
C PHE A 102 -2.13 7.93 -7.12
N GLN A 103 -1.99 8.88 -8.05
CA GLN A 103 -0.92 8.87 -9.05
C GLN A 103 0.48 8.90 -8.42
N ILE A 104 0.61 9.51 -7.24
CA ILE A 104 1.86 9.54 -6.48
C ILE A 104 2.15 8.17 -5.86
N VAL A 105 1.10 7.45 -5.45
CA VAL A 105 1.21 6.13 -4.79
C VAL A 105 1.41 5.00 -5.80
N ALA A 106 0.82 5.11 -6.98
CA ALA A 106 0.78 4.05 -7.99
C ALA A 106 2.15 3.44 -8.34
N PRO A 107 3.22 4.21 -8.63
CA PRO A 107 4.53 3.64 -8.90
C PRO A 107 5.18 2.98 -7.68
N LEU A 108 4.91 3.50 -6.47
CA LEU A 108 5.43 2.94 -5.22
C LEU A 108 4.71 1.64 -4.86
N ALA A 109 3.41 1.54 -5.12
CA ALA A 109 2.59 0.38 -4.82
C ALA A 109 3.02 -0.90 -5.56
N ARG A 110 3.75 -0.78 -6.67
CA ARG A 110 4.36 -1.92 -7.37
C ARG A 110 5.61 -2.47 -6.66
N LYS A 111 6.28 -1.65 -5.87
CA LYS A 111 7.54 -1.98 -5.20
C LYS A 111 7.38 -2.21 -3.70
N LEU A 112 6.39 -1.58 -3.11
CA LEU A 112 6.13 -1.60 -1.67
C LEU A 112 4.83 -2.36 -1.39
N SER A 113 4.87 -3.27 -0.42
CA SER A 113 3.66 -3.89 0.10
C SER A 113 2.90 -2.95 1.05
N TRP A 114 1.64 -3.26 1.32
CA TRP A 114 0.84 -2.53 2.29
C TRP A 114 1.53 -2.34 3.65
N SER A 115 2.26 -3.37 4.12
CA SER A 115 3.01 -3.30 5.39
C SER A 115 4.06 -2.20 5.40
N HIS A 116 4.72 -1.92 4.29
CA HIS A 116 5.67 -0.80 4.18
C HIS A 116 4.95 0.55 4.29
N PHE A 117 3.78 0.71 3.66
CA PHE A 117 2.99 1.93 3.81
C PHE A 117 2.55 2.16 5.25
N LEU A 118 2.20 1.10 6.00
CA LEU A 118 1.86 1.21 7.43
C LEU A 118 3.01 1.74 8.29
N ILE A 119 4.25 1.50 7.90
CA ILE A 119 5.44 2.02 8.59
C ILE A 119 5.68 3.50 8.21
N VAL A 120 5.47 3.85 6.95
CA VAL A 120 5.74 5.20 6.43
C VAL A 120 4.67 6.22 6.87
N MET A 121 3.42 5.80 7.02
CA MET A 121 2.32 6.70 7.40
C MET A 121 2.55 7.48 8.72
N PRO A 122 3.01 6.86 9.84
CA PRO A 122 3.29 7.60 11.06
C PRO A 122 4.41 8.64 10.90
N MET A 123 5.42 8.34 10.09
CA MET A 123 6.53 9.28 9.82
C MET A 123 6.03 10.52 9.11
N LYS A 124 5.15 10.38 8.12
CA LYS A 124 4.56 11.51 7.39
C LYS A 124 3.68 12.38 8.29
N ILE A 125 2.91 11.78 9.19
CA ILE A 125 2.10 12.51 10.16
C ILE A 125 2.98 13.36 11.10
N ASN A 126 4.06 12.80 11.60
CA ASN A 126 4.98 13.51 12.49
C ASN A 126 5.63 14.70 11.78
N GLN A 127 5.99 14.54 10.51
CA GLN A 127 6.54 15.62 9.69
C GLN A 127 5.52 16.73 9.44
N GLU A 128 4.28 16.40 9.14
CA GLU A 128 3.20 17.40 8.98
C GLU A 128 2.88 18.11 10.29
N SER A 129 2.91 17.41 11.42
CA SER A 129 2.70 17.99 12.73
C SER A 129 3.84 18.95 13.11
N ALA A 130 5.09 18.58 12.82
CA ALA A 130 6.25 19.44 13.03
C ALA A 130 6.19 20.70 12.15
N LEU A 131 5.81 20.56 10.88
CA LEU A 131 5.65 21.72 9.97
C LEU A 131 4.53 22.66 10.42
N ARG A 132 3.45 22.17 11.00
CA ARG A 132 2.36 22.98 11.55
C ARG A 132 2.78 23.77 12.79
N SER A 133 3.65 23.21 13.63
CA SER A 133 4.18 23.91 14.80
C SER A 133 5.08 25.10 14.41
N ILE A 134 5.72 25.03 13.25
CA ILE A 134 6.59 26.08 12.71
C ILE A 134 5.79 27.13 11.92
N SER A 135 4.67 26.76 11.29
CA SER A 135 3.86 27.67 10.47
C SER A 135 2.36 27.42 10.67
N PRO A 136 1.74 28.04 11.70
CA PRO A 136 0.33 27.80 12.06
C PRO A 136 -0.69 28.24 10.99
N ASN A 137 -0.25 28.97 9.98
CA ASN A 137 -1.11 29.53 8.92
C ASN A 137 -1.07 28.77 7.57
N CYS A 138 -0.54 27.54 7.53
CA CYS A 138 -0.49 26.76 6.30
C CYS A 138 -1.84 26.05 6.04
N PRO A 139 -2.57 26.32 4.95
CA PRO A 139 -3.88 25.78 4.70
C PRO A 139 -3.84 24.26 4.40
N ARG A 140 -4.79 23.52 4.98
CA ARG A 140 -4.90 22.03 4.96
C ARG A 140 -4.98 21.38 3.57
N ARG A 141 -5.18 22.15 2.49
CA ARG A 141 -5.59 21.57 1.19
C ARG A 141 -4.53 21.48 0.09
N LYS A 142 -3.32 21.99 0.28
CA LYS A 142 -2.28 21.93 -0.78
C LYS A 142 -0.89 21.85 -0.14
N PHE A 143 -0.49 20.68 0.32
CA PHE A 143 0.92 20.43 0.59
C PHE A 143 1.68 20.19 -0.71
N SER A 144 2.02 21.25 -1.38
CA SER A 144 3.14 21.31 -2.30
C SER A 144 4.21 22.15 -1.62
N PHE A 145 5.44 21.67 -1.56
CA PHE A 145 6.61 22.41 -1.03
C PHE A 145 6.80 23.79 -1.67
N ALA A 146 6.16 24.03 -2.81
CA ALA A 146 6.22 25.30 -3.54
C ALA A 146 5.35 26.44 -2.96
N ASN A 147 4.42 26.16 -2.02
CA ASN A 147 3.44 27.15 -1.55
C ASN A 147 3.66 27.67 -0.13
N CYS A 148 4.64 27.16 0.61
CA CYS A 148 5.09 27.76 1.85
C CYS A 148 6.21 28.78 1.54
N LYS A 149 5.85 29.95 1.06
CA LYS A 149 6.80 31.06 0.96
C LYS A 149 7.26 31.45 2.37
N ASN A 150 8.56 31.39 2.56
CA ASN A 150 9.30 31.77 3.76
C ASN A 150 8.87 33.19 4.22
N PRO A 151 8.40 33.39 5.46
CA PRO A 151 8.02 34.73 5.94
C PRO A 151 9.21 35.50 6.52
N LEU A 152 10.43 35.29 6.01
CA LEU A 152 11.60 36.07 6.37
C LEU A 152 12.04 36.94 5.19
N ARG A 153 11.37 38.09 5.06
CA ARG A 153 11.87 39.36 4.55
C ARG A 153 11.21 40.48 5.30
#